data_2b4fedc69bd25a006d5fab76e5f8f138
#
_entry.id   2b4fedc69bd25a006d5fab76e5f8f138
#
_cell.length_a   1.000
_cell.length_b   1.000
_cell.length_c   1.000
_cell.angle_alpha   90.00
_cell.angle_beta   90.00
_cell.angle_gamma   90.00
#
_symmetry.space_group_name_H-M   'P 1'
#
loop_
_entity.id
_entity.type
_entity.pdbx_description
1 polymer ?
#
loop_
_entity_poly.entity_id
_entity_poly.type
_entity_poly.pdbx_seq_one_letter_code
_entity_poly.pdbx_strand_id
1 'polypeptide(L)'
;MTATSVAALFIHGDRSSRPEDTAPTPMLAIQEVEAVEGCGLRQDRRYFTAGDPGRERVRQVSLIDEGTIRRHEAVFGPIPWNTIKAQIVLSGDMHLPNLIGATITFESGAALIITKMRDPCFAMDLIAPGMREAMQGGQQGALARVTASGIITAGMPAAVVPAGAPVQAVR
;
A
#
# COMPACT_ATOMS: atom_id res chain seq x y z
N MET A 1 13.71 7.97 -12.31
CA MET A 1 13.62 6.77 -11.45
C MET A 1 14.01 7.17 -10.03
N THR A 2 13.18 6.89 -9.05
CA THR A 2 13.45 7.20 -7.63
C THR A 2 13.67 5.89 -6.88
N ALA A 3 14.84 5.74 -6.22
CA ALA A 3 15.14 4.57 -5.41
C ALA A 3 14.34 4.61 -4.09
N THR A 4 13.87 3.45 -3.65
CA THR A 4 13.16 3.23 -2.39
C THR A 4 13.39 1.81 -1.91
N SER A 5 12.78 1.41 -0.82
CA SER A 5 12.75 0.04 -0.35
C SER A 5 11.40 -0.25 0.34
N VAL A 6 11.15 -1.51 0.60
CA VAL A 6 9.97 -1.95 1.36
C VAL A 6 10.25 -1.77 2.86
N ALA A 7 9.71 -0.72 3.47
CA ALA A 7 9.89 -0.46 4.91
C ALA A 7 9.08 -1.43 5.79
N ALA A 8 7.89 -1.83 5.35
CA ALA A 8 7.06 -2.81 6.05
C ALA A 8 6.04 -3.46 5.11
N LEU A 9 5.62 -4.68 5.45
CA LEU A 9 4.59 -5.45 4.77
C LEU A 9 3.48 -5.88 5.73
N PHE A 10 2.25 -5.76 5.28
CA PHE A 10 1.07 -6.16 6.03
C PHE A 10 0.06 -6.83 5.10
N ILE A 11 -0.73 -7.75 5.65
CA ILE A 11 -1.90 -8.34 4.98
C ILE A 11 -3.15 -8.17 5.84
N HIS A 12 -4.31 -8.08 5.18
CA HIS A 12 -5.59 -8.09 5.86
C HIS A 12 -5.87 -9.49 6.40
N GLY A 13 -6.11 -9.57 7.71
CA GLY A 13 -6.63 -10.78 8.35
C GLY A 13 -8.12 -10.99 8.09
N ASP A 14 -8.71 -11.96 8.76
CA ASP A 14 -10.10 -12.38 8.55
C ASP A 14 -11.15 -11.32 8.93
N ARG A 15 -10.81 -10.43 9.86
CA ARG A 15 -11.70 -9.39 10.37
C ARG A 15 -11.33 -8.00 9.86
N SER A 16 -12.34 -7.20 9.50
CA SER A 16 -12.22 -5.75 9.27
C SER A 16 -12.65 -4.96 10.51
N SER A 17 -12.19 -3.72 10.62
CA SER A 17 -12.75 -2.74 11.57
C SER A 17 -14.22 -2.49 11.26
N ARG A 18 -15.01 -2.29 12.31
CA ARG A 18 -16.43 -1.95 12.27
C ARG A 18 -16.65 -0.58 12.91
N PRO A 19 -17.74 0.14 12.56
CA PRO A 19 -18.01 1.46 13.13
C PRO A 19 -18.16 1.46 14.67
N GLU A 20 -18.62 0.34 15.24
CA GLU A 20 -18.78 0.14 16.68
C GLU A 20 -17.48 -0.21 17.44
N ASP A 21 -16.38 -0.49 16.73
CA ASP A 21 -15.11 -0.79 17.37
C ASP A 21 -14.55 0.47 18.05
N THR A 22 -13.88 0.29 19.18
CA THR A 22 -13.20 1.38 19.92
C THR A 22 -11.76 1.58 19.47
N ALA A 23 -11.23 0.66 18.67
CA ALA A 23 -9.89 0.72 18.09
C ALA A 23 -9.88 0.05 16.71
N PRO A 24 -8.97 0.44 15.80
CA PRO A 24 -8.89 -0.18 14.48
C PRO A 24 -8.38 -1.63 14.61
N THR A 25 -8.97 -2.55 13.85
CA THR A 25 -8.43 -3.91 13.74
C THR A 25 -7.07 -3.84 13.03
N PRO A 26 -5.95 -4.27 13.64
CA PRO A 26 -4.65 -4.22 13.00
C PRO A 26 -4.56 -5.22 11.84
N MET A 27 -3.72 -4.91 10.85
CA MET A 27 -3.28 -5.86 9.84
C MET A 27 -2.19 -6.76 10.39
N LEU A 28 -1.98 -7.92 9.79
CA LEU A 28 -0.92 -8.86 10.16
C LEU A 28 0.39 -8.41 9.53
N ALA A 29 1.43 -8.22 10.34
CA ALA A 29 2.78 -7.96 9.85
C ALA A 29 3.39 -9.26 9.30
N ILE A 30 4.02 -9.19 8.14
CA ILE A 30 4.65 -10.32 7.45
C ILE A 30 6.04 -9.93 6.96
N GLN A 31 6.91 -10.90 6.70
CA GLN A 31 8.25 -10.65 6.18
C GLN A 31 8.30 -10.73 4.66
N GLU A 32 7.45 -11.53 4.05
CA GLU A 32 7.39 -11.72 2.61
C GLU A 32 5.96 -12.01 2.15
N VAL A 33 5.68 -11.71 0.88
CA VAL A 33 4.41 -12.00 0.23
C VAL A 33 4.62 -12.21 -1.26
N GLU A 34 3.88 -13.14 -1.86
CA GLU A 34 3.83 -13.29 -3.31
C GLU A 34 2.84 -12.27 -3.90
N ALA A 35 3.34 -11.36 -4.73
CA ALA A 35 2.51 -10.54 -5.60
C ALA A 35 2.16 -11.34 -6.85
N VAL A 36 0.89 -11.43 -7.21
CA VAL A 36 0.41 -12.20 -8.36
C VAL A 36 -0.25 -11.26 -9.35
N GLU A 37 0.23 -11.28 -10.59
CA GLU A 37 -0.27 -10.41 -11.65
C GLU A 37 -1.80 -10.53 -11.81
N GLY A 38 -2.46 -9.39 -11.79
CA GLY A 38 -3.91 -9.28 -11.93
C GLY A 38 -4.72 -9.72 -10.70
N CYS A 39 -4.08 -10.26 -9.65
CA CYS A 39 -4.76 -10.86 -8.49
C CYS A 39 -4.51 -10.12 -7.17
N GLY A 40 -3.34 -9.50 -6.98
CA GLY A 40 -2.95 -8.86 -5.73
C GLY A 40 -1.93 -9.65 -4.93
N LEU A 41 -1.94 -9.50 -3.60
CA LEU A 41 -1.01 -10.17 -2.70
C LEU A 41 -1.63 -11.49 -2.20
N ARG A 42 -0.94 -12.61 -2.46
CA ARG A 42 -1.36 -13.93 -1.96
C ARG A 42 -1.42 -13.93 -0.43
N GLN A 43 -2.33 -14.66 0.16
CA GLN A 43 -2.64 -14.70 1.60
C GLN A 43 -3.36 -13.45 2.14
N ASP A 44 -3.45 -12.35 1.40
CA ASP A 44 -4.31 -11.25 1.80
C ASP A 44 -5.78 -11.62 1.57
N ARG A 45 -6.65 -11.28 2.51
CA ARG A 45 -8.09 -11.51 2.36
C ARG A 45 -8.70 -10.88 1.10
N ARG A 46 -8.05 -9.84 0.56
CA ARG A 46 -8.48 -9.15 -0.66
C ARG A 46 -7.86 -9.72 -1.93
N TYR A 47 -7.12 -10.83 -1.83
CA TYR A 47 -6.59 -11.53 -2.99
C TYR A 47 -7.72 -12.00 -3.91
N PHE A 48 -7.57 -11.77 -5.21
CA PHE A 48 -8.56 -12.17 -6.21
C PHE A 48 -8.09 -13.43 -6.92
N THR A 49 -8.97 -14.38 -7.04
CA THR A 49 -8.73 -15.51 -7.94
C THR A 49 -8.87 -15.02 -9.38
N ALA A 50 -7.98 -15.41 -10.26
CA ALA A 50 -8.09 -15.12 -11.70
C ALA A 50 -9.47 -15.56 -12.22
N GLY A 51 -10.19 -14.63 -12.87
CA GLY A 51 -11.52 -14.92 -13.43
C GLY A 51 -12.70 -14.44 -12.61
N ASP A 52 -12.50 -13.77 -11.46
CA ASP A 52 -13.58 -13.10 -10.74
C ASP A 52 -13.94 -11.76 -11.42
N PRO A 53 -15.02 -11.68 -12.24
CA PRO A 53 -15.33 -10.50 -13.03
C PRO A 53 -15.91 -9.33 -12.21
N GLY A 54 -16.26 -9.57 -10.95
CA GLY A 54 -16.97 -8.59 -10.11
C GLY A 54 -16.08 -7.70 -9.25
N ARG A 55 -14.75 -7.90 -9.23
CA ARG A 55 -13.84 -7.14 -8.38
C ARG A 55 -13.02 -6.12 -9.16
N GLU A 56 -12.92 -4.90 -8.62
CA GLU A 56 -12.14 -3.81 -9.20
C GLU A 56 -10.67 -4.20 -9.40
N ARG A 57 -10.27 -4.43 -10.63
CA ARG A 57 -8.89 -4.79 -11.00
C ARG A 57 -7.86 -3.68 -10.71
N VAL A 58 -8.31 -2.47 -10.39
CA VAL A 58 -7.45 -1.33 -10.07
C VAL A 58 -7.07 -1.24 -8.60
N ARG A 59 -7.73 -2.02 -7.71
CA ARG A 59 -7.58 -1.95 -6.25
C ARG A 59 -7.07 -3.27 -5.69
N GLN A 60 -5.89 -3.69 -6.11
CA GLN A 60 -5.33 -4.97 -5.67
C GLN A 60 -4.40 -4.81 -4.47
N VAL A 61 -3.63 -3.73 -4.42
CA VAL A 61 -2.65 -3.44 -3.38
C VAL A 61 -2.80 -2.00 -2.90
N SER A 62 -2.68 -1.78 -1.60
CA SER A 62 -2.67 -0.45 -0.98
C SER A 62 -1.26 -0.10 -0.51
N LEU A 63 -0.82 1.10 -0.87
CA LEU A 63 0.52 1.62 -0.65
C LEU A 63 0.48 2.91 0.15
N ILE A 64 1.50 3.12 0.99
CA ILE A 64 1.79 4.42 1.61
C ILE A 64 3.31 4.56 1.71
N ASP A 65 3.83 5.78 1.71
CA ASP A 65 5.24 6.03 2.00
C ASP A 65 5.44 6.47 3.46
N GLU A 66 6.63 6.18 3.98
CA GLU A 66 7.00 6.46 5.37
C GLU A 66 6.88 7.95 5.70
N GLY A 67 7.28 8.84 4.77
CA GLY A 67 7.19 10.29 4.98
C GLY A 67 5.75 10.75 5.21
N THR A 68 4.79 10.19 4.48
CA THR A 68 3.36 10.46 4.71
C THR A 68 2.92 10.01 6.11
N ILE A 69 3.34 8.83 6.57
CA ILE A 69 3.03 8.37 7.93
C ILE A 69 3.63 9.31 8.97
N ARG A 70 4.91 9.70 8.82
CA ARG A 70 5.59 10.60 9.74
C ARG A 70 4.93 11.97 9.85
N ARG A 71 4.37 12.49 8.75
CA ARG A 71 3.58 13.74 8.81
C ARG A 71 2.34 13.60 9.69
N HIS A 72 1.65 12.47 9.61
CA HIS A 72 0.52 12.22 10.50
C HIS A 72 0.94 11.99 11.95
N GLU A 73 2.04 11.29 12.18
CA GLU A 73 2.60 11.10 13.54
C GLU A 73 2.98 12.42 14.20
N ALA A 74 3.43 13.42 13.43
CA ALA A 74 3.75 14.74 13.95
C ALA A 74 2.50 15.49 14.49
N VAL A 75 1.31 15.16 13.99
CA VAL A 75 0.04 15.77 14.40
C VAL A 75 -0.68 14.95 15.48
N PHE A 76 -0.74 13.63 15.30
CA PHE A 76 -1.57 12.73 16.11
C PHE A 76 -0.79 11.90 17.13
N GLY A 77 0.54 12.01 17.16
CA GLY A 77 1.40 11.15 17.95
C GLY A 77 1.70 9.81 17.25
N PRO A 78 2.38 8.88 17.93
CA PRO A 78 2.79 7.60 17.35
C PRO A 78 1.61 6.80 16.78
N ILE A 79 1.75 6.31 15.56
CA ILE A 79 0.74 5.52 14.87
C ILE A 79 1.27 4.11 14.62
N PRO A 80 0.60 3.06 15.09
CA PRO A 80 0.94 1.69 14.69
C PRO A 80 0.68 1.53 13.17
N TRP A 81 1.73 1.34 12.38
CA TRP A 81 1.65 1.36 10.92
C TRP A 81 0.67 0.33 10.34
N ASN A 82 0.53 -0.82 11.01
CA ASN A 82 -0.43 -1.85 10.62
C ASN A 82 -1.90 -1.46 10.80
N THR A 83 -2.20 -0.30 11.39
CA THR A 83 -3.56 0.20 11.53
C THR A 83 -3.99 1.13 10.39
N ILE A 84 -3.04 1.69 9.63
CA ILE A 84 -3.30 2.61 8.49
C ILE A 84 -3.95 1.89 7.30
N LYS A 85 -3.97 0.55 7.32
CA LYS A 85 -4.56 -0.29 6.26
C LYS A 85 -3.82 -0.21 4.92
N ALA A 86 -2.53 0.10 4.92
CA ALA A 86 -1.66 -0.06 3.76
C ALA A 86 -0.95 -1.41 3.83
N GLN A 87 -0.94 -2.14 2.71
CA GLN A 87 -0.30 -3.46 2.63
C GLN A 87 1.21 -3.35 2.44
N ILE A 88 1.67 -2.33 1.74
CA ILE A 88 3.10 -2.05 1.54
C ILE A 88 3.39 -0.63 2.01
N VAL A 89 4.36 -0.49 2.91
CA VAL A 89 4.96 0.79 3.27
C VAL A 89 6.28 0.90 2.55
N LEU A 90 6.44 1.95 1.76
CA LEU A 90 7.70 2.25 1.07
C LEU A 90 8.51 3.26 1.88
N SER A 91 9.83 3.11 1.90
CA SER A 91 10.72 4.05 2.57
C SER A 91 10.77 5.39 1.81
N GLY A 92 11.06 6.46 2.54
CA GLY A 92 11.19 7.81 1.99
C GLY A 92 9.90 8.61 2.01
N ASP A 93 9.93 9.78 1.39
CA ASP A 93 8.81 10.74 1.29
C ASP A 93 8.52 11.03 -0.18
N MET A 94 7.66 10.23 -0.79
CA MET A 94 7.40 10.27 -2.23
C MET A 94 6.08 10.91 -2.60
N HIS A 95 5.16 11.04 -1.65
CA HIS A 95 3.77 11.47 -1.91
C HIS A 95 3.15 10.71 -3.09
N LEU A 96 2.94 9.41 -2.88
CA LEU A 96 2.50 8.43 -3.90
C LEU A 96 1.32 8.88 -4.80
N PRO A 97 0.32 9.65 -4.32
CA PRO A 97 -0.74 10.16 -5.18
C PRO A 97 -0.29 11.00 -6.38
N ASN A 98 0.85 11.67 -6.28
CA ASN A 98 1.42 12.43 -7.40
C ASN A 98 2.08 11.53 -8.45
N LEU A 99 2.18 10.23 -8.18
CA LEU A 99 2.84 9.23 -9.02
C LEU A 99 1.82 8.27 -9.69
N ILE A 100 0.57 8.69 -9.83
CA ILE A 100 -0.44 7.87 -10.54
C ILE A 100 0.05 7.59 -11.97
N GLY A 101 -0.01 6.31 -12.37
CA GLY A 101 0.53 5.80 -13.63
C GLY A 101 2.00 5.40 -13.57
N ALA A 102 2.73 5.74 -12.52
CA ALA A 102 4.09 5.25 -12.32
C ALA A 102 4.09 3.75 -11.97
N THR A 103 5.19 3.09 -12.32
CA THR A 103 5.44 1.68 -11.97
C THR A 103 6.45 1.59 -10.83
N ILE A 104 6.14 0.78 -9.82
CA ILE A 104 7.08 0.39 -8.79
C ILE A 104 7.63 -0.98 -9.19
N THR A 105 8.93 -1.08 -9.35
CA THR A 105 9.63 -2.33 -9.65
C THR A 105 10.43 -2.78 -8.44
N PHE A 106 10.39 -4.06 -8.14
CA PHE A 106 11.11 -4.69 -7.04
C PHE A 106 12.27 -5.55 -7.58
N GLU A 107 13.30 -5.73 -6.79
CA GLU A 107 14.48 -6.54 -7.17
C GLU A 107 14.10 -7.96 -7.60
N SER A 108 13.04 -8.52 -7.04
CA SER A 108 12.51 -9.85 -7.41
C SER A 108 11.89 -9.94 -8.80
N GLY A 109 11.73 -8.81 -9.50
CA GLY A 109 10.98 -8.72 -10.76
C GLY A 109 9.48 -8.45 -10.59
N ALA A 110 8.95 -8.48 -9.37
CA ALA A 110 7.58 -8.03 -9.13
C ALA A 110 7.41 -6.56 -9.55
N ALA A 111 6.22 -6.21 -10.08
CA ALA A 111 5.93 -4.84 -10.46
C ALA A 111 4.48 -4.45 -10.13
N LEU A 112 4.30 -3.21 -9.72
CA LEU A 112 3.01 -2.61 -9.39
C LEU A 112 2.85 -1.31 -10.17
N ILE A 113 1.67 -1.08 -10.79
CA ILE A 113 1.33 0.23 -11.33
C ILE A 113 0.42 0.98 -10.34
N ILE A 114 0.75 2.23 -10.02
CA ILE A 114 -0.07 3.09 -9.16
C ILE A 114 -1.29 3.53 -9.96
N THR A 115 -2.49 3.24 -9.45
CA THR A 115 -3.75 3.43 -10.19
C THR A 115 -4.54 4.63 -9.76
N LYS A 116 -4.65 4.89 -8.45
CA LYS A 116 -5.39 6.03 -7.91
C LYS A 116 -5.00 6.35 -6.46
N MET A 117 -5.43 7.52 -5.97
CA MET A 117 -5.37 7.86 -4.55
C MET A 117 -6.25 6.92 -3.71
N ARG A 118 -5.85 6.71 -2.46
CA ARG A 118 -6.72 6.09 -1.46
C ARG A 118 -7.59 7.14 -0.79
N ASP A 119 -8.86 6.78 -0.61
CA ASP A 119 -9.79 7.56 0.18
C ASP A 119 -9.85 6.98 1.60
N PRO A 120 -9.68 7.82 2.65
CA PRO A 120 -9.74 7.35 4.02
C PRO A 120 -11.16 6.94 4.42
N CYS A 121 -11.27 5.88 5.22
CA CYS A 121 -12.53 5.42 5.77
C CYS A 121 -12.62 5.71 7.28
N PHE A 122 -13.78 5.44 7.87
CA PHE A 122 -14.03 5.65 9.30
C PHE A 122 -12.97 5.01 10.21
N ALA A 123 -12.32 3.92 9.78
CA ALA A 123 -11.31 3.23 10.59
C ALA A 123 -10.10 4.13 10.93
N MET A 124 -9.88 5.22 10.21
CA MET A 124 -8.83 6.18 10.53
C MET A 124 -9.17 6.99 11.79
N ASP A 125 -10.43 7.31 12.02
CA ASP A 125 -10.86 7.98 13.25
C ASP A 125 -10.82 7.07 14.48
N LEU A 126 -10.76 5.75 14.28
CA LEU A 126 -10.48 4.80 15.37
C LEU A 126 -9.01 4.82 15.81
N ILE A 127 -8.09 5.31 14.97
CA ILE A 127 -6.68 5.51 15.33
C ILE A 127 -6.56 6.78 16.17
N ALA A 128 -7.07 7.89 15.65
CA ALA A 128 -7.14 9.16 16.38
C ALA A 128 -8.30 10.01 15.83
N PRO A 129 -9.06 10.71 16.68
CA PRO A 129 -10.14 11.58 16.25
C PRO A 129 -9.66 12.64 15.23
N GLY A 130 -10.36 12.79 14.10
CA GLY A 130 -10.02 13.72 13.03
C GLY A 130 -8.98 13.20 12.02
N MET A 131 -8.43 12.01 12.23
CA MET A 131 -7.42 11.45 11.31
C MET A 131 -8.01 11.16 9.93
N ARG A 132 -9.28 10.74 9.84
CA ARG A 132 -9.96 10.54 8.57
C ARG A 132 -9.98 11.81 7.71
N GLU A 133 -10.27 12.95 8.32
CA GLU A 133 -10.26 14.24 7.62
C GLU A 133 -8.85 14.65 7.21
N ALA A 134 -7.87 14.51 8.11
CA ALA A 134 -6.48 14.81 7.82
C ALA A 134 -5.88 13.96 6.70
N MET A 135 -6.40 12.75 6.48
CA MET A 135 -5.96 11.84 5.41
C MET A 135 -6.67 12.04 4.07
N GLN A 136 -7.56 13.03 3.94
CA GLN A 136 -8.17 13.40 2.65
C GLN A 136 -7.12 13.89 1.64
N GLY A 137 -7.51 13.99 0.35
CA GLY A 137 -6.64 14.53 -0.68
C GLY A 137 -5.36 13.72 -0.93
N GLY A 138 -5.43 12.38 -0.74
CA GLY A 138 -4.31 11.47 -1.00
C GLY A 138 -3.33 11.30 0.17
N GLN A 139 -3.60 11.90 1.34
CA GLN A 139 -2.74 11.74 2.52
C GLN A 139 -2.84 10.35 3.19
N GLN A 140 -3.58 9.41 2.59
CA GLN A 140 -3.59 8.00 2.97
C GLN A 140 -2.80 7.11 1.97
N GLY A 141 -2.08 7.71 1.02
CA GLY A 141 -1.31 7.00 0.03
C GLY A 141 -2.11 6.62 -1.23
N ALA A 142 -1.76 5.53 -1.86
CA ALA A 142 -2.26 5.14 -3.18
C ALA A 142 -2.74 3.68 -3.24
N LEU A 143 -3.47 3.37 -4.29
CA LEU A 143 -3.81 2.01 -4.71
C LEU A 143 -2.99 1.62 -5.92
N ALA A 144 -2.72 0.34 -6.03
CA ALA A 144 -1.95 -0.21 -7.14
C ALA A 144 -2.54 -1.53 -7.64
N ARG A 145 -2.11 -1.91 -8.84
CA ARG A 145 -2.36 -3.19 -9.47
C ARG A 145 -1.04 -3.90 -9.72
N VAL A 146 -0.99 -5.21 -9.48
CA VAL A 146 0.16 -6.04 -9.82
C VAL A 146 0.21 -6.24 -11.33
N THR A 147 1.34 -5.88 -11.96
CA THR A 147 1.59 -5.98 -13.40
C THR A 147 2.67 -7.00 -13.75
N ALA A 148 3.44 -7.47 -12.76
CA ALA A 148 4.34 -8.61 -12.88
C ALA A 148 4.41 -9.33 -11.53
N SER A 149 4.34 -10.66 -11.58
CA SER A 149 4.40 -11.50 -10.38
C SER A 149 5.82 -11.59 -9.81
N GLY A 150 5.92 -11.80 -8.50
CA GLY A 150 7.19 -12.02 -7.80
C GLY A 150 7.04 -11.96 -6.29
N ILE A 151 8.07 -12.34 -5.56
CA ILE A 151 8.09 -12.26 -4.09
C ILE A 151 8.55 -10.86 -3.68
N ILE A 152 7.81 -10.24 -2.78
CA ILE A 152 8.17 -8.96 -2.15
C ILE A 152 8.52 -9.24 -0.70
N THR A 153 9.70 -8.80 -0.24
CA THR A 153 10.17 -8.97 1.14
C THR A 153 10.38 -7.62 1.81
N ALA A 154 10.22 -7.58 3.13
CA ALA A 154 10.59 -6.39 3.92
C ALA A 154 12.10 -6.12 3.78
N GLY A 155 12.46 -4.85 3.59
CA GLY A 155 13.82 -4.41 3.30
C GLY A 155 14.23 -4.48 1.82
N MET A 156 13.42 -5.12 0.94
CA MET A 156 13.76 -5.28 -0.48
C MET A 156 13.91 -3.94 -1.18
N PRO A 157 14.97 -3.74 -1.97
CA PRO A 157 15.12 -2.59 -2.85
C PRO A 157 13.98 -2.53 -3.88
N ALA A 158 13.53 -1.31 -4.14
CA ALA A 158 12.53 -1.00 -5.14
C ALA A 158 12.85 0.32 -5.85
N ALA A 159 12.25 0.53 -6.99
CA ALA A 159 12.38 1.78 -7.73
C ALA A 159 11.04 2.24 -8.28
N VAL A 160 10.77 3.53 -8.19
CA VAL A 160 9.60 4.15 -8.81
C VAL A 160 10.02 4.70 -10.17
N VAL A 161 9.39 4.17 -11.21
CA VAL A 161 9.59 4.56 -12.62
C VAL A 161 8.40 5.42 -13.06
N PRO A 162 8.60 6.68 -13.44
CA PRO A 162 7.52 7.55 -13.90
C PRO A 162 6.74 6.96 -15.07
N ALA A 163 5.47 7.34 -15.22
CA ALA A 163 4.65 6.95 -16.34
C ALA A 163 5.33 7.30 -17.69
N GLY A 164 5.33 6.36 -18.63
CA GLY A 164 5.93 6.54 -19.95
C GLY A 164 7.45 6.37 -20.03
N ALA A 165 8.14 6.20 -18.92
CA ALA A 165 9.56 5.87 -18.95
C ALA A 165 9.78 4.35 -19.17
N PRO A 166 10.86 3.94 -19.89
CA PRO A 166 11.16 2.52 -20.05
C PRO A 166 11.49 1.88 -18.69
N VAL A 167 10.84 0.77 -18.40
CA VAL A 167 11.09 -0.01 -17.18
C VAL A 167 12.42 -0.76 -17.34
N GLN A 168 13.44 -0.35 -16.61
CA GLN A 168 14.71 -1.08 -16.50
C GLN A 168 14.67 -1.95 -15.25
N ALA A 169 15.17 -3.19 -15.37
CA ALA A 169 15.29 -4.07 -14.20
C ALA A 169 16.19 -3.43 -13.14
N VAL A 170 15.75 -3.46 -11.90
CA VAL A 170 16.59 -3.10 -10.74
C VAL A 170 17.68 -4.15 -10.61
N ARG A 171 18.95 -3.74 -10.73
CA ARG A 171 20.10 -4.61 -10.53
C ARG A 171 20.65 -4.43 -9.13
#